data_24b371e00ccd9adc4615eb5e22baa866
#
_entry.id   24b371e00ccd9adc4615eb5e22baa866
#
_cell.length_a   1.000
_cell.length_b   1.000
_cell.length_c   1.000
_cell.angle_alpha   90.00
_cell.angle_beta   90.00
_cell.angle_gamma   90.00
#
_symmetry.space_group_name_H-M   'P 1'
#
loop_
_entity.id
_entity.type
_entity.pdbx_description
1 polymer ?
#
loop_
_entity_poly.entity_id
_entity_poly.type
_entity_poly.pdbx_seq_one_letter_code
_entity_poly.pdbx_strand_id
1 'polypeptide(L)'
;MGNLISFMKDVADGLRESGNYGTAHIYRSSMSAILAFNESGNLPFRKVTPEFLKSFEAYLRGRNCSWNTVSTYMRTLRAVYNRAVDRRIAPYVPHHFRYVYTGTRADKKRALKKRIWNVL
;
A
#
# COMPACT_ATOMS: atom_id res chain seq x y z
N MET A 1 13.07 14.57 -6.62
CA MET A 1 12.50 14.09 -6.84
C MET A 1 11.63 13.16 -6.30
N GLY A 2 11.14 12.35 -6.76
CA GLY A 2 10.04 11.61 -6.26
C GLY A 2 10.31 10.85 -4.99
N ASN A 3 9.59 11.19 -3.95
CA ASN A 3 9.66 10.53 -2.67
C ASN A 3 8.25 10.13 -2.28
N LEU A 4 8.04 8.83 -2.06
CA LEU A 4 6.70 8.31 -1.78
C LEU A 4 6.09 8.95 -0.54
N ILE A 5 6.89 9.11 0.51
CA ILE A 5 6.37 9.61 1.79
C ILE A 5 5.91 11.06 1.67
N SER A 6 6.71 11.90 1.02
CA SER A 6 6.30 13.29 0.78
C SER A 6 5.04 13.37 -0.06
N PHE A 7 4.95 12.54 -1.08
CA PHE A 7 3.80 12.54 -1.96
C PHE A 7 2.55 12.07 -1.21
N MET A 8 2.68 11.03 -0.37
CA MET A 8 1.56 10.57 0.44
C MET A 8 1.07 11.66 1.38
N LYS A 9 1.99 12.40 1.98
CA LYS A 9 1.62 13.47 2.87
C LYS A 9 0.82 14.52 2.12
N ASP A 10 1.26 14.90 0.95
CA ASP A 10 0.56 15.91 0.15
C ASP A 10 -0.84 15.43 -0.24
N VAL A 11 -0.95 14.16 -0.65
CA VAL A 11 -2.26 13.59 -1.01
C VAL A 11 -3.18 13.56 0.21
N ALA A 12 -2.65 13.16 1.36
CA ALA A 12 -3.45 13.11 2.59
C ALA A 12 -3.93 14.51 3.00
N ASP A 13 -3.06 15.50 2.89
CA ASP A 13 -3.41 16.86 3.21
C ASP A 13 -4.51 17.38 2.28
N GLY A 14 -4.41 17.08 0.99
CA GLY A 14 -5.43 17.47 0.03
C GLY A 14 -6.77 16.82 0.30
N LEU A 15 -6.76 15.54 0.69
CA LEU A 15 -7.98 14.84 1.04
C LEU A 15 -8.64 15.47 2.27
N ARG A 16 -7.83 15.83 3.23
CA ARG A 16 -8.35 16.46 4.44
C ARG A 16 -8.97 17.82 4.13
N GLU A 17 -8.30 18.61 3.30
CA GLU A 17 -8.80 19.91 2.91
C GLU A 17 -10.11 19.85 2.14
N SER A 18 -10.31 18.76 1.40
CA SER A 18 -11.56 18.60 0.64
C SER A 18 -12.65 17.91 1.45
N GLY A 19 -12.42 17.66 2.75
CA GLY A 19 -13.43 17.08 3.61
C GLY A 19 -13.44 15.56 3.67
N ASN A 20 -12.49 14.90 3.03
CA ASN A 20 -12.42 13.44 3.03
C ASN A 20 -11.57 12.96 4.22
N TYR A 21 -12.04 13.26 5.42
CA TYR A 21 -11.27 13.01 6.63
C TYR A 21 -10.96 11.54 6.88
N GLY A 22 -11.92 10.64 6.63
CA GLY A 22 -11.71 9.23 6.85
C GLY A 22 -10.62 8.67 5.96
N THR A 23 -10.66 9.02 4.67
CA THR A 23 -9.66 8.57 3.72
C THR A 23 -8.29 9.17 4.05
N ALA A 24 -8.29 10.46 4.42
CA ALA A 24 -7.03 11.12 4.81
C ALA A 24 -6.40 10.42 6.01
N HIS A 25 -7.22 9.98 6.96
CA HIS A 25 -6.72 9.26 8.13
C HIS A 25 -6.06 7.94 7.73
N ILE A 26 -6.68 7.20 6.82
CA ILE A 26 -6.12 5.94 6.33
C ILE A 26 -4.77 6.17 5.65
N TYR A 27 -4.67 7.23 4.85
CA TYR A 27 -3.42 7.55 4.17
C TYR A 27 -2.34 7.90 5.19
N ARG A 28 -2.68 8.67 6.23
CA ARG A 28 -1.71 9.00 7.27
C ARG A 28 -1.29 7.79 8.07
N SER A 29 -2.22 6.88 8.37
CA SER A 29 -1.89 5.65 9.08
C SER A 29 -0.94 4.78 8.26
N SER A 30 -1.21 4.68 6.95
CA SER A 30 -0.34 3.91 6.06
C SER A 30 1.05 4.53 5.99
N MET A 31 1.11 5.86 5.93
CA MET A 31 2.40 6.56 5.92
C MET A 31 3.18 6.31 7.20
N SER A 32 2.50 6.34 8.35
CA SER A 32 3.16 6.07 9.62
C SER A 32 3.73 4.66 9.67
N ALA A 33 2.99 3.69 9.14
CA ALA A 33 3.47 2.30 9.10
C ALA A 33 4.71 2.18 8.24
N ILE A 34 4.72 2.86 7.09
CA ILE A 34 5.89 2.83 6.21
C ILE A 34 7.09 3.50 6.88
N LEU A 35 6.86 4.60 7.56
CA LEU A 35 7.95 5.30 8.27
C LEU A 35 8.53 4.41 9.36
N ALA A 36 7.69 3.67 10.07
CA ALA A 36 8.18 2.76 11.08
C ALA A 36 9.02 1.65 10.48
N PHE A 37 8.67 1.19 9.29
CA PHE A 37 9.42 0.15 8.61
C PHE A 37 10.68 0.69 7.95
N ASN A 38 10.56 1.85 7.29
CA ASN A 38 11.68 2.44 6.56
C ASN A 38 12.17 3.65 7.33
N GLU A 39 12.96 3.43 8.34
CA GLU A 39 13.31 4.44 9.35
C GLU A 39 13.95 5.72 8.82
N SER A 40 14.50 5.69 7.64
CA SER A 40 15.18 6.88 7.13
C SER A 40 14.23 8.02 6.77
N GLY A 41 12.96 7.75 6.61
CA GLY A 41 12.00 8.77 6.19
C GLY A 41 12.15 9.17 4.74
N ASN A 42 13.06 8.54 4.01
CA ASN A 42 13.30 8.85 2.62
C ASN A 42 13.08 7.59 1.79
N LEU A 43 12.04 7.60 0.97
CA LEU A 43 11.69 6.44 0.17
C LEU A 43 11.44 6.88 -1.27
N PRO A 44 12.51 6.92 -2.09
CA PRO A 44 12.33 7.25 -3.49
C PRO A 44 11.39 6.25 -4.17
N PHE A 45 10.63 6.71 -5.13
CA PHE A 45 9.68 5.84 -5.82
C PHE A 45 10.36 4.61 -6.42
N ARG A 46 11.58 4.77 -6.93
CA ARG A 46 12.28 3.64 -7.56
C ARG A 46 12.63 2.53 -6.57
N LYS A 47 12.59 2.81 -5.28
CA LYS A 47 12.85 1.79 -4.26
C LYS A 47 11.59 1.07 -3.80
N VAL A 48 10.43 1.49 -4.29
CA VAL A 48 9.17 0.82 -3.98
C VAL A 48 9.00 -0.32 -4.99
N THR A 49 9.76 -1.38 -4.79
CA THR A 49 9.78 -2.54 -5.67
C THR A 49 8.84 -3.62 -5.14
N PRO A 50 8.50 -4.63 -5.96
CA PRO A 50 7.73 -5.75 -5.44
C PRO A 50 8.39 -6.40 -4.22
N GLU A 51 9.73 -6.48 -4.22
CA GLU A 51 10.47 -7.02 -3.07
C GLU A 51 10.29 -6.16 -1.83
N PHE A 52 10.35 -4.83 -2.00
CA PHE A 52 10.11 -3.92 -0.88
C PHE A 52 8.71 -4.16 -0.31
N LEU A 53 7.72 -4.30 -1.18
CA LEU A 53 6.34 -4.49 -0.74
C LEU A 53 6.16 -5.82 -0.02
N LYS A 54 6.82 -6.88 -0.48
CA LYS A 54 6.78 -8.17 0.22
C LYS A 54 7.41 -8.05 1.60
N SER A 55 8.54 -7.34 1.69
CA SER A 55 9.19 -7.13 2.99
C SER A 55 8.31 -6.33 3.94
N PHE A 56 7.64 -5.31 3.41
CA PHE A 56 6.73 -4.50 4.22
C PHE A 56 5.54 -5.34 4.69
N GLU A 57 5.02 -6.20 3.83
CA GLU A 57 3.93 -7.10 4.21
C GLU A 57 4.37 -8.01 5.36
N ALA A 58 5.57 -8.60 5.24
CA ALA A 58 6.11 -9.46 6.28
C ALA A 58 6.30 -8.70 7.60
N TYR A 59 6.76 -7.46 7.51
CA TYR A 59 6.92 -6.62 8.67
C TYR A 59 5.58 -6.39 9.38
N LEU A 60 4.55 -6.08 8.60
CA LEU A 60 3.22 -5.85 9.18
C LEU A 60 2.67 -7.11 9.84
N ARG A 61 2.83 -8.25 9.18
CA ARG A 61 2.37 -9.51 9.76
C ARG A 61 3.16 -9.86 11.03
N GLY A 62 4.44 -9.53 11.03
CA GLY A 62 5.27 -9.74 12.22
C GLY A 62 4.84 -8.87 13.40
N ARG A 63 4.13 -7.78 13.13
CA ARG A 63 3.60 -6.92 14.17
C ARG A 63 2.14 -7.25 14.49
N ASN A 64 1.70 -8.40 14.08
CA ASN A 64 0.34 -8.89 14.36
C ASN A 64 -0.76 -8.08 13.69
N CYS A 65 -0.45 -7.39 12.60
CA CYS A 65 -1.49 -6.74 11.82
C CYS A 65 -2.34 -7.81 11.15
N SER A 66 -3.65 -7.62 11.19
CA SER A 66 -4.56 -8.54 10.52
C SER A 66 -4.40 -8.42 9.01
N TRP A 67 -4.84 -9.45 8.30
CA TRP A 67 -4.82 -9.39 6.84
C TRP A 67 -5.66 -8.23 6.31
N ASN A 68 -6.74 -7.89 7.01
CA ASN A 68 -7.56 -6.74 6.62
C ASN A 68 -6.75 -5.44 6.70
N THR A 69 -5.96 -5.27 7.76
CA THR A 69 -5.11 -4.10 7.91
C THR A 69 -4.03 -4.07 6.83
N VAL A 70 -3.41 -5.23 6.56
CA VAL A 70 -2.39 -5.34 5.51
C VAL A 70 -2.99 -4.93 4.17
N SER A 71 -4.18 -5.45 3.83
CA SER A 71 -4.79 -5.14 2.55
C SER A 71 -5.13 -3.65 2.45
N THR A 72 -5.57 -3.04 3.55
CA THR A 72 -5.87 -1.61 3.55
C THR A 72 -4.62 -0.79 3.23
N TYR A 73 -3.50 -1.11 3.87
CA TYR A 73 -2.27 -0.39 3.62
C TYR A 73 -1.76 -0.63 2.20
N MET A 74 -1.85 -1.87 1.72
CA MET A 74 -1.38 -2.17 0.36
C MET A 74 -2.23 -1.49 -0.71
N ARG A 75 -3.55 -1.45 -0.52
CA ARG A 75 -4.42 -0.75 -1.47
C ARG A 75 -4.15 0.75 -1.46
N THR A 76 -3.87 1.30 -0.28
CA THR A 76 -3.54 2.72 -0.17
C THR A 76 -2.25 3.03 -0.90
N LEU A 77 -1.22 2.20 -0.70
CA LEU A 77 0.05 2.37 -1.41
C LEU A 77 -0.13 2.27 -2.91
N ARG A 78 -0.96 1.31 -3.35
CA ARG A 78 -1.21 1.13 -4.78
C ARG A 78 -1.87 2.38 -5.36
N ALA A 79 -2.87 2.92 -4.67
CA ALA A 79 -3.56 4.12 -5.14
C ALA A 79 -2.60 5.31 -5.22
N VAL A 80 -1.77 5.48 -4.21
CA VAL A 80 -0.80 6.58 -4.18
C VAL A 80 0.23 6.42 -5.29
N TYR A 81 0.76 5.20 -5.43
CA TYR A 81 1.79 4.96 -6.44
C TYR A 81 1.23 5.15 -7.85
N ASN A 82 0.01 4.65 -8.10
CA ASN A 82 -0.62 4.83 -9.40
C ASN A 82 -0.85 6.30 -9.71
N ARG A 83 -1.22 7.08 -8.71
CA ARG A 83 -1.39 8.52 -8.88
C ARG A 83 -0.07 9.18 -9.26
N ALA A 84 1.02 8.73 -8.64
CA ALA A 84 2.35 9.25 -8.96
C ALA A 84 2.78 8.88 -10.39
N VAL A 85 2.45 7.66 -10.82
CA VAL A 85 2.72 7.24 -12.19
C VAL A 85 1.95 8.11 -13.17
N ASP A 86 0.68 8.38 -12.89
CA ASP A 86 -0.15 9.23 -13.74
C ASP A 86 0.42 10.63 -13.86
N ARG A 87 1.05 11.12 -12.82
CA ARG A 87 1.68 12.44 -12.82
C ARG A 87 3.11 12.40 -13.34
N ARG A 88 3.58 11.24 -13.74
CA ARG A 88 4.91 11.04 -14.32
C ARG A 88 6.04 11.35 -13.35
N ILE A 89 5.79 11.18 -12.05
CA ILE A 89 6.84 11.34 -11.05
C ILE A 89 7.31 10.00 -10.50
N ALA A 90 6.71 8.91 -10.94
CA ALA A 90 7.13 7.55 -10.56
C ALA A 90 7.10 6.66 -11.79
N PRO A 91 8.03 5.70 -11.89
CA PRO A 91 8.04 4.78 -13.03
C PRO A 91 6.92 3.75 -12.89
N TYR A 92 6.35 3.36 -14.02
CA TYR A 92 5.39 2.27 -14.04
C TYR A 92 6.13 0.95 -13.78
N VAL A 93 5.58 0.12 -12.90
CA VAL A 93 6.17 -1.18 -12.57
C VAL A 93 5.12 -2.26 -12.86
N PRO A 94 5.34 -3.12 -13.87
CA PRO A 94 4.39 -4.20 -14.15
C PRO A 94 4.25 -5.13 -12.96
N HIS A 95 3.03 -5.54 -12.68
CA HIS A 95 2.74 -6.50 -11.61
C HIS A 95 3.24 -6.04 -10.24
N HIS A 96 3.24 -4.72 -10.02
CA HIS A 96 3.86 -4.10 -8.86
C HIS A 96 3.35 -4.68 -7.53
N PHE A 97 2.02 -4.80 -7.39
CA PHE A 97 1.40 -5.28 -6.16
C PHE A 97 0.89 -6.71 -6.26
N ARG A 98 1.38 -7.45 -7.23
CA ARG A 98 0.87 -8.79 -7.51
C ARG A 98 1.13 -9.77 -6.37
N TYR A 99 2.24 -9.63 -5.69
CA TYR A 99 2.68 -10.62 -4.71
C TYR A 99 2.33 -10.28 -3.28
N VAL A 100 1.62 -9.19 -3.06
CA VAL A 100 1.19 -8.81 -1.71
C VAL A 100 -0.33 -8.84 -1.63
N TYR A 101 -0.83 -8.98 -0.42
CA TYR A 101 -2.27 -9.10 -0.21
C TYR A 101 -2.93 -7.73 -0.29
N THR A 102 -3.84 -7.57 -1.23
CA THR A 102 -4.60 -6.32 -1.39
C THR A 102 -6.08 -6.51 -1.12
N GLY A 103 -6.48 -7.70 -0.68
CA GLY A 103 -7.88 -7.98 -0.42
C GLY A 103 -8.70 -8.28 -1.66
N THR A 104 -8.09 -8.25 -2.84
CA THR A 104 -8.83 -8.47 -4.09
C THR A 104 -8.80 -9.88 -4.60
N ARG A 105 -8.08 -10.83 -3.88
CA ARG A 105 -7.96 -12.15 -4.33
C ARG A 105 -8.86 -12.93 -3.66
N ALA A 106 -9.71 -12.76 -3.46
CA ALA A 106 -10.52 -13.59 -2.75
C ALA A 106 -10.96 -14.74 -3.41
N ASP A 107 -10.99 -14.84 -3.67
CA ASP A 107 -11.30 -15.64 -3.85
C ASP A 107 -10.86 -16.53 -3.88
N LYS A 108 -10.48 -16.41 -4.10
CA LYS A 108 -9.84 -17.19 -4.12
C LYS A 108 -9.52 -17.63 -3.33
N LYS A 109 -10.07 -17.43 -3.14
CA LYS A 109 -9.47 -17.85 -2.71
C LYS A 109 -9.59 -18.36 -2.16
N ARG A 110 -10.34 -18.13 -2.09
CA ARG A 110 -10.07 -18.73 -1.84
C ARG A 110 -9.72 -19.26 -1.77
N ALA A 111 -10.23 -19.14 -2.10
CA ALA A 111 -9.61 -19.74 -2.34
C ALA A 111 -9.46 -20.18 -2.06
N LEU A 112 -10.01 -20.14 -2.21
CA LEU A 112 -9.48 -20.56 -2.19
C LEU A 112 -9.80 -20.86 -1.80
N LYS A 113 -10.32 -20.80 -1.92
CA LYS A 113 -10.32 -21.11 -1.83
C LYS A 113 -10.65 -21.35 -1.71
N LYS A 114 -11.39 -21.30 -1.82
CA LYS A 114 -11.46 -21.62 -2.04
C LYS A 114 -11.52 -21.98 -1.98
N ARG A 115 -12.16 -22.00 -1.96
CA ARG A 115 -12.03 -22.41 -2.24
C ARG A 115 -12.09 -22.66 -1.96
N ILE A 116 -12.64 -22.65 -1.78
CA ILE A 116 -12.41 -22.94 -1.85
C ILE A 116 -12.98 -22.87 -1.75
N TRP A 117 -13.33 -23.00 -1.67
CA TRP A 117 -13.44 -23.18 -1.90
C TRP A 117 -13.66 -23.30 -1.89
N ASN A 118 -14.30 -23.07 -1.61
CA ASN A 118 -14.06 -23.47 -1.98
C ASN A 118 -14.03 -23.48 -1.93
N VAL A 119 -14.57 -23.67 -1.63
CA VAL A 119 -13.99 -24.03 -1.78
C VAL A 119 -13.99 -23.76 -1.78
N LEU A 120 -14.41 -23.89 -1.62
CA LEU A 120 -13.78 -23.97 -1.77
C LEU A 120 -13.75 -23.68 -1.90
#